data_e1f113ab11ca476a82a7bb1d189155c9
#
_entry.id   e1f113ab11ca476a82a7bb1d189155c9
#
_cell.length_a   1.000
_cell.length_b   1.000
_cell.length_c   1.000
_cell.angle_alpha   90.00
_cell.angle_beta   90.00
_cell.angle_gamma   90.00
#
_symmetry.space_group_name_H-M   'P 1'
#
loop_
_entity.id
_entity.type
_entity.pdbx_description
1 polymer ?
#
loop_
_entity_poly.entity_id
_entity_poly.type
_entity_poly.pdbx_seq_one_letter_code
_entity_poly.pdbx_strand_id
1 'polypeptide(L)'
;MKSMALSLAATVRCSIVVTLLAALYGCTPATTQSGSGGIVPPPGDDRAPLEWARSEPYLILVRRSCRTLTLYQYGQWVRTYDKVAFGRVPGAKVQEGDRRTPNGLYRIVGKREHPRWSRFMLIDYPNLSDRDDHRKAVEDGIAVTGPGGEIGIHGTDKERFNELGIDWTLGCVSLMNEDVEELYEFVPDGTLVLIED
;
A
#
# COMPACT_ATOMS: atom_id res chain seq x y z
N MET A 1 -65.59 -8.62 -27.01
CA MET A 1 -64.29 -8.61 -27.73
C MET A 1 -63.29 -7.91 -26.78
N LYS A 2 -62.40 -8.68 -26.21
CA LYS A 2 -61.47 -8.24 -25.12
C LYS A 2 -60.08 -8.04 -25.71
N SER A 3 -59.52 -6.85 -25.59
CA SER A 3 -58.14 -6.55 -25.94
C SER A 3 -57.30 -6.65 -24.66
N MET A 4 -56.29 -7.52 -24.71
CA MET A 4 -55.27 -7.68 -23.69
C MET A 4 -54.11 -6.68 -23.94
N ALA A 5 -53.85 -5.82 -22.98
CA ALA A 5 -52.66 -4.96 -22.97
C ALA A 5 -51.53 -5.65 -22.15
N LEU A 6 -50.40 -5.94 -22.83
CA LEU A 6 -49.19 -6.43 -22.16
C LEU A 6 -48.46 -5.28 -21.48
N SER A 7 -48.18 -5.48 -20.18
CA SER A 7 -47.37 -4.60 -19.38
C SER A 7 -45.89 -4.99 -19.57
N LEU A 8 -45.07 -4.07 -20.08
CA LEU A 8 -43.61 -4.20 -20.12
C LEU A 8 -43.02 -3.64 -18.81
N ALA A 9 -42.55 -4.52 -17.96
CA ALA A 9 -41.78 -4.12 -16.77
C ALA A 9 -40.36 -3.72 -17.19
N ALA A 10 -40.05 -2.43 -16.97
CA ALA A 10 -38.71 -1.90 -17.18
C ALA A 10 -37.83 -2.25 -15.98
N THR A 11 -36.89 -3.17 -16.20
CA THR A 11 -35.80 -3.45 -15.26
C THR A 11 -34.74 -2.32 -15.37
N VAL A 12 -34.78 -1.36 -14.48
CA VAL A 12 -33.74 -0.31 -14.37
C VAL A 12 -32.53 -0.95 -13.70
N ARG A 13 -31.44 -1.08 -14.47
CA ARG A 13 -30.16 -1.56 -13.97
C ARG A 13 -29.51 -0.52 -13.07
N CYS A 14 -29.35 -0.88 -11.83
CA CYS A 14 -28.56 -0.15 -10.83
C CYS A 14 -27.06 -0.41 -11.08
N SER A 15 -26.47 0.15 -12.14
CA SER A 15 -25.05 -0.05 -12.49
C SER A 15 -24.26 1.24 -12.74
N ILE A 16 -24.84 2.44 -12.49
CA ILE A 16 -24.22 3.70 -12.91
C ILE A 16 -23.67 4.53 -11.73
N VAL A 17 -23.96 4.18 -10.48
CA VAL A 17 -23.60 5.04 -9.34
C VAL A 17 -22.24 4.75 -8.73
N VAL A 18 -21.65 3.56 -8.96
CA VAL A 18 -20.34 3.21 -8.35
C VAL A 18 -19.14 3.77 -9.11
N THR A 19 -19.29 4.06 -10.41
CA THR A 19 -18.15 4.46 -11.27
C THR A 19 -17.80 5.95 -11.18
N LEU A 20 -18.67 6.80 -10.64
CA LEU A 20 -18.43 8.25 -10.62
C LEU A 20 -17.68 8.77 -9.38
N LEU A 21 -17.63 8.00 -8.28
CA LEU A 21 -16.91 8.42 -7.05
C LEU A 21 -15.42 8.00 -7.04
N ALA A 22 -15.04 6.98 -7.82
CA ALA A 22 -13.64 6.51 -7.87
C ALA A 22 -12.71 7.47 -8.65
N ALA A 23 -13.26 8.27 -9.57
CA ALA A 23 -12.49 9.22 -10.37
C ALA A 23 -11.93 10.42 -9.58
N LEU A 24 -12.42 10.67 -8.38
CA LEU A 24 -11.98 11.81 -7.55
C LEU A 24 -10.74 11.49 -6.70
N TYR A 25 -10.37 10.24 -6.53
CA TYR A 25 -9.23 9.82 -5.69
C TYR A 25 -8.09 9.15 -6.46
N GLY A 26 -8.18 9.02 -7.78
CA GLY A 26 -7.10 8.48 -8.60
C GLY A 26 -6.82 6.98 -8.43
N CYS A 27 -7.62 6.25 -7.66
CA CYS A 27 -7.52 4.79 -7.50
C CYS A 27 -8.65 4.09 -8.26
N THR A 28 -8.33 3.41 -9.35
CA THR A 28 -9.27 2.50 -10.01
C THR A 28 -9.11 1.08 -9.47
N PRO A 29 -10.21 0.35 -9.16
CA PRO A 29 -10.09 -1.03 -8.69
C PRO A 29 -9.50 -1.92 -9.81
N ALA A 30 -8.53 -2.75 -9.44
CA ALA A 30 -7.96 -3.74 -10.35
C ALA A 30 -9.05 -4.70 -10.84
N THR A 31 -9.28 -4.72 -12.15
CA THR A 31 -10.16 -5.72 -12.78
C THR A 31 -9.34 -6.99 -12.99
N THR A 32 -9.65 -8.04 -12.26
CA THR A 32 -9.08 -9.38 -12.48
C THR A 32 -9.47 -9.87 -13.87
N GLN A 33 -8.57 -9.76 -14.85
CA GLN A 33 -8.66 -10.49 -16.10
C GLN A 33 -7.78 -11.73 -16.01
N SER A 34 -8.41 -12.89 -15.91
CA SER A 34 -7.75 -14.17 -16.15
C SER A 34 -7.59 -14.35 -17.66
N GLY A 35 -6.40 -14.12 -18.17
CA GLY A 35 -6.06 -14.33 -19.57
C GLY A 35 -4.55 -14.38 -19.72
N SER A 36 -4.05 -15.46 -20.30
CA SER A 36 -2.66 -15.69 -20.67
C SER A 36 -2.13 -14.59 -21.59
N GLY A 37 -1.16 -13.83 -21.18
CA GLY A 37 -0.43 -12.91 -22.03
C GLY A 37 -0.19 -11.55 -21.39
N GLY A 38 1.07 -11.14 -21.28
CA GLY A 38 1.53 -9.78 -21.02
C GLY A 38 0.99 -9.15 -19.75
N ILE A 39 1.84 -9.00 -18.77
CA ILE A 39 1.56 -8.33 -17.51
C ILE A 39 1.27 -6.84 -17.80
N VAL A 40 0.03 -6.42 -17.69
CA VAL A 40 -0.40 -5.02 -17.88
C VAL A 40 -0.51 -4.36 -16.51
N PRO A 41 0.15 -3.19 -16.29
CA PRO A 41 0.02 -2.44 -15.05
C PRO A 41 -1.46 -2.08 -14.79
N PRO A 42 -1.87 -1.94 -13.53
CA PRO A 42 -3.25 -1.58 -13.20
C PRO A 42 -3.61 -0.23 -13.84
N PRO A 43 -4.83 -0.09 -14.39
CA PRO A 43 -5.29 1.16 -14.96
C PRO A 43 -5.28 2.27 -13.90
N GLY A 44 -4.66 3.41 -14.21
CA GLY A 44 -4.52 4.58 -13.32
C GLY A 44 -3.13 4.75 -12.70
N ASP A 45 -2.19 3.87 -12.96
CA ASP A 45 -0.78 4.10 -12.63
C ASP A 45 -0.06 4.79 -13.81
N ASP A 46 -0.51 5.98 -14.14
CA ASP A 46 0.02 6.86 -15.17
C ASP A 46 1.28 7.64 -14.72
N ARG A 47 1.71 7.46 -13.46
CA ARG A 47 3.06 7.86 -13.06
C ARG A 47 4.02 6.79 -13.56
N ALA A 48 4.68 7.11 -14.68
CA ALA A 48 5.89 6.39 -15.05
C ALA A 48 6.75 6.27 -13.78
N PRO A 49 7.29 5.08 -13.46
CA PRO A 49 8.20 4.94 -12.33
C PRO A 49 9.21 6.06 -12.45
N LEU A 50 9.43 6.77 -11.35
CA LEU A 50 10.33 7.92 -11.29
C LEU A 50 11.59 7.56 -12.08
N GLU A 51 12.03 8.41 -13.01
CA GLU A 51 13.12 8.03 -13.94
C GLU A 51 14.37 7.52 -13.21
N TRP A 52 14.64 8.05 -12.00
CA TRP A 52 15.69 7.57 -11.13
C TRP A 52 15.50 6.11 -10.65
N ALA A 53 14.26 5.63 -10.55
CA ALA A 53 13.98 4.25 -10.13
C ALA A 53 14.31 3.21 -11.21
N ARG A 54 14.54 3.64 -12.46
CA ARG A 54 14.97 2.74 -13.55
C ARG A 54 16.38 2.19 -13.35
N SER A 55 17.21 2.89 -12.58
CA SER A 55 18.57 2.41 -12.24
C SER A 55 18.58 1.44 -11.05
N GLU A 56 17.49 1.38 -10.29
CA GLU A 56 17.39 0.50 -9.14
C GLU A 56 16.91 -0.89 -9.58
N PRO A 57 17.54 -1.98 -9.11
CA PRO A 57 17.11 -3.33 -9.44
C PRO A 57 15.66 -3.59 -9.01
N TYR A 58 15.29 -3.10 -7.83
CA TYR A 58 13.93 -3.20 -7.29
C TYR A 58 13.50 -1.91 -6.60
N LEU A 59 12.21 -1.58 -6.79
CA LEU A 59 11.51 -0.53 -6.06
C LEU A 59 10.17 -1.07 -5.57
N ILE A 60 9.90 -0.89 -4.29
CA ILE A 60 8.58 -1.07 -3.69
C ILE A 60 7.92 0.30 -3.57
N LEU A 61 6.75 0.46 -4.19
CA LEU A 61 5.91 1.65 -4.07
C LEU A 61 4.67 1.32 -3.24
N VAL A 62 4.55 1.96 -2.08
CA VAL A 62 3.40 1.84 -1.19
C VAL A 62 2.55 3.08 -1.31
N ARG A 63 1.30 2.94 -1.78
CA ARG A 63 0.29 4.02 -1.83
C ARG A 63 -0.78 3.78 -0.79
N ARG A 64 -0.82 4.63 0.22
CA ARG A 64 -1.75 4.47 1.34
C ARG A 64 -3.19 4.77 0.94
N SER A 65 -3.42 5.80 0.14
CA SER A 65 -4.75 6.16 -0.37
C SER A 65 -5.39 5.06 -1.22
N CYS A 66 -4.57 4.32 -1.98
CA CYS A 66 -5.02 3.20 -2.82
C CYS A 66 -4.98 1.84 -2.10
N ARG A 67 -4.38 1.75 -0.92
CA ARG A 67 -4.15 0.52 -0.17
C ARG A 67 -3.42 -0.55 -0.99
N THR A 68 -2.38 -0.12 -1.71
CA THR A 68 -1.59 -0.99 -2.58
C THR A 68 -0.11 -0.92 -2.25
N LEU A 69 0.56 -2.03 -2.53
CA LEU A 69 2.01 -2.12 -2.60
C LEU A 69 2.37 -2.65 -3.99
N THR A 70 3.14 -1.90 -4.76
CA THR A 70 3.54 -2.28 -6.11
C THR A 70 5.04 -2.53 -6.18
N LEU A 71 5.44 -3.66 -6.73
CA LEU A 71 6.82 -4.03 -7.00
C LEU A 71 7.19 -3.66 -8.43
N TYR A 72 8.29 -2.95 -8.58
CA TYR A 72 8.94 -2.66 -9.87
C TYR A 72 10.34 -3.29 -9.90
N GLN A 73 10.76 -3.73 -11.09
CA GLN A 73 12.12 -4.19 -11.37
C GLN A 73 12.67 -3.39 -12.55
N TYR A 74 13.79 -2.70 -12.35
CA TYR A 74 14.37 -1.79 -13.35
C TYR A 74 13.35 -0.83 -13.97
N GLY A 75 12.45 -0.32 -13.13
CA GLY A 75 11.35 0.57 -13.54
C GLY A 75 10.21 -0.10 -14.27
N GLN A 76 10.23 -1.41 -14.46
CA GLN A 76 9.12 -2.16 -15.05
C GLN A 76 8.21 -2.69 -13.95
N TRP A 77 6.91 -2.55 -14.12
CA TRP A 77 5.92 -3.13 -13.23
C TRP A 77 6.06 -4.66 -13.19
N VAL A 78 6.06 -5.23 -11.99
CA VAL A 78 6.13 -6.68 -11.75
C VAL A 78 4.82 -7.17 -11.16
N ARG A 79 4.39 -6.57 -10.04
CA ARG A 79 3.20 -7.00 -9.31
C ARG A 79 2.63 -5.88 -8.47
N THR A 80 1.33 -5.90 -8.26
CA THR A 80 0.63 -5.07 -7.27
C THR A 80 -0.10 -5.98 -6.29
N TYR A 81 0.11 -5.73 -5.01
CA TYR A 81 -0.56 -6.35 -3.89
C TYR A 81 -1.63 -5.39 -3.38
N ASP A 82 -2.81 -5.88 -3.18
CA ASP A 82 -3.95 -5.18 -2.56
C ASP A 82 -4.12 -5.59 -1.08
N LYS A 83 -5.21 -5.18 -0.43
CA LYS A 83 -5.51 -5.50 0.97
C LYS A 83 -4.41 -5.11 1.94
N VAL A 84 -3.71 -4.02 1.64
CA VAL A 84 -2.65 -3.49 2.48
C VAL A 84 -3.26 -2.73 3.66
N ALA A 85 -2.77 -3.00 4.87
CA ALA A 85 -3.15 -2.30 6.08
C ALA A 85 -1.96 -1.53 6.67
N PHE A 86 -2.26 -0.41 7.33
CA PHE A 86 -1.29 0.55 7.83
C PHE A 86 -1.43 0.82 9.33
N GLY A 87 -0.72 1.81 9.82
CA GLY A 87 -0.88 2.36 11.15
C GLY A 87 -2.29 2.89 11.38
N ARG A 88 -2.84 2.64 12.59
CA ARG A 88 -4.24 2.95 12.95
C ARG A 88 -4.62 4.42 12.84
N VAL A 89 -3.64 5.31 12.86
CA VAL A 89 -3.87 6.75 12.85
C VAL A 89 -3.42 7.29 11.49
N PRO A 90 -4.27 8.02 10.77
CA PRO A 90 -3.92 8.60 9.47
C PRO A 90 -2.85 9.69 9.60
N GLY A 91 -2.20 10.00 8.47
CA GLY A 91 -1.13 10.97 8.38
C GLY A 91 0.26 10.35 8.56
N ALA A 92 1.30 11.16 8.32
CA ALA A 92 2.69 10.72 8.43
C ALA A 92 3.11 10.55 9.90
N LYS A 93 4.01 9.60 10.13
CA LYS A 93 4.60 9.33 11.44
C LYS A 93 5.46 10.52 11.89
N VAL A 94 5.30 10.91 13.17
CA VAL A 94 6.02 12.05 13.78
C VAL A 94 6.81 11.60 15.00
N GLN A 95 6.28 10.71 15.83
CA GLN A 95 6.91 10.29 17.08
C GLN A 95 6.58 8.84 17.43
N GLU A 96 7.31 8.27 18.38
CA GLU A 96 7.02 6.95 18.93
C GLU A 96 5.62 6.90 19.54
N GLY A 97 4.91 5.81 19.30
CA GLY A 97 3.57 5.57 19.86
C GLY A 97 2.43 6.30 19.13
N ASP A 98 2.68 7.11 18.12
CA ASP A 98 1.64 7.81 17.35
C ASP A 98 0.80 6.89 16.48
N ARG A 99 1.24 5.64 16.26
CA ARG A 99 0.56 4.60 15.48
C ARG A 99 0.33 4.98 14.02
N ARG A 100 1.21 5.80 13.45
CA ARG A 100 1.18 6.25 12.06
C ARG A 100 2.24 5.52 11.24
N THR A 101 1.95 5.30 9.97
CA THR A 101 2.93 4.82 8.99
C THR A 101 3.72 6.03 8.48
N PRO A 102 5.06 5.96 8.40
CA PRO A 102 5.85 7.06 7.87
C PRO A 102 5.62 7.23 6.36
N ASN A 103 5.83 8.45 5.87
CA ASN A 103 5.95 8.77 4.45
C ASN A 103 7.42 9.05 4.14
N GLY A 104 7.90 8.62 3.00
CA GLY A 104 9.27 8.89 2.59
C GLY A 104 9.88 7.78 1.76
N LEU A 105 11.16 7.94 1.47
CA LEU A 105 11.98 6.97 0.75
C LEU A 105 12.88 6.24 1.73
N TYR A 106 12.78 4.91 1.74
CA TYR A 106 13.47 4.00 2.64
C TYR A 106 14.21 2.91 1.89
N ARG A 107 14.98 2.10 2.63
CA ARG A 107 15.59 0.86 2.15
C ARG A 107 15.26 -0.29 3.10
N ILE A 108 15.08 -1.49 2.56
CA ILE A 108 15.07 -2.71 3.37
C ILE A 108 16.48 -2.91 3.94
N VAL A 109 16.59 -3.00 5.26
CA VAL A 109 17.87 -3.18 5.97
C VAL A 109 17.98 -4.51 6.71
N GLY A 110 16.95 -5.33 6.64
CA GLY A 110 16.98 -6.67 7.20
C GLY A 110 15.68 -7.43 6.93
N LYS A 111 15.83 -8.72 6.73
CA LYS A 111 14.76 -9.65 6.42
C LYS A 111 14.80 -10.82 7.39
N ARG A 112 13.66 -11.25 7.89
CA ARG A 112 13.55 -12.42 8.76
C ARG A 112 12.19 -13.09 8.66
N GLU A 113 12.15 -14.36 8.95
CA GLU A 113 10.89 -15.06 9.27
C GLU A 113 10.33 -14.50 10.59
N HIS A 114 9.00 -14.52 10.69
CA HIS A 114 8.33 -14.01 11.88
C HIS A 114 7.18 -14.95 12.29
N PRO A 115 7.16 -15.48 13.52
CA PRO A 115 6.21 -16.53 13.91
C PRO A 115 4.75 -16.09 13.90
N ARG A 116 4.49 -14.79 13.96
CA ARG A 116 3.15 -14.21 13.99
C ARG A 116 2.72 -13.63 12.65
N TRP A 117 3.66 -13.16 11.83
CA TRP A 117 3.39 -12.40 10.61
C TRP A 117 4.05 -13.02 9.38
N SER A 118 4.37 -14.30 9.42
CA SER A 118 5.06 -15.06 8.38
C SER A 118 6.45 -14.50 8.05
N ARG A 119 6.52 -13.30 7.50
CA ARG A 119 7.77 -12.60 7.13
C ARG A 119 7.77 -11.18 7.69
N PHE A 120 8.97 -10.66 7.92
CA PHE A 120 9.19 -9.28 8.32
C PHE A 120 10.40 -8.71 7.57
N MET A 121 10.22 -7.59 6.90
CA MET A 121 11.25 -6.83 6.19
C MET A 121 11.36 -5.45 6.84
N LEU A 122 12.44 -5.22 7.60
CA LEU A 122 12.71 -3.98 8.30
C LEU A 122 13.15 -2.91 7.32
N ILE A 123 12.62 -1.70 7.43
CA ILE A 123 13.11 -0.53 6.69
C ILE A 123 13.97 0.37 7.59
N ASP A 124 14.79 1.22 6.99
CA ASP A 124 15.74 2.12 7.68
C ASP A 124 15.08 3.37 8.31
N TYR A 125 13.80 3.25 8.72
CA TYR A 125 13.13 4.27 9.51
C TYR A 125 13.63 4.22 10.97
N PRO A 126 13.96 5.38 11.62
CA PRO A 126 14.03 6.73 11.06
C PRO A 126 15.37 6.98 10.35
N ASN A 127 15.32 7.39 9.08
CA ASN A 127 16.49 7.84 8.34
C ASN A 127 16.85 9.31 8.67
N LEU A 128 17.77 9.92 7.94
CA LEU A 128 18.20 11.30 8.20
C LEU A 128 17.06 12.32 8.02
N SER A 129 16.24 12.16 7.00
CA SER A 129 15.09 13.05 6.75
C SER A 129 14.08 12.96 7.89
N ASP A 130 13.74 11.74 8.32
CA ASP A 130 12.79 11.53 9.43
C ASP A 130 13.29 12.17 10.75
N ARG A 131 14.60 12.07 11.00
CA ARG A 131 15.22 12.67 12.20
C ARG A 131 15.19 14.19 12.16
N ASP A 132 15.37 14.78 10.98
CA ASP A 132 15.28 16.22 10.78
C ASP A 132 13.85 16.73 10.95
N ASP A 133 12.88 16.02 10.39
CA ASP A 133 11.47 16.37 10.54
C ASP A 133 10.98 16.14 11.97
N HIS A 134 11.46 15.09 12.64
CA HIS A 134 11.17 14.88 14.06
C HIS A 134 11.76 15.99 14.92
N ARG A 135 12.99 16.45 14.66
CA ARG A 135 13.60 17.56 15.40
C ARG A 135 12.75 18.82 15.28
N LYS A 136 12.30 19.19 14.07
CA LYS A 136 11.38 20.32 13.87
C LYS A 136 10.09 20.12 14.65
N ALA A 137 9.52 18.93 14.63
CA ALA A 137 8.30 18.63 15.39
C ALA A 137 8.48 18.78 16.90
N VAL A 138 9.66 18.48 17.43
CA VAL A 138 10.02 18.74 18.86
C VAL A 138 10.13 20.24 19.13
N GLU A 139 10.80 20.98 18.25
CA GLU A 139 10.94 22.46 18.36
C GLU A 139 9.57 23.15 18.32
N ASP A 140 8.64 22.66 17.50
CA ASP A 140 7.26 23.16 17.37
C ASP A 140 6.33 22.66 18.50
N GLY A 141 6.81 21.82 19.44
CA GLY A 141 6.03 21.27 20.53
C GLY A 141 5.00 20.21 20.10
N ILE A 142 5.13 19.66 18.90
CA ILE A 142 4.26 18.63 18.34
C ILE A 142 4.68 17.23 18.81
N ALA A 143 6.00 16.98 18.85
CA ALA A 143 6.57 15.72 19.31
C ALA A 143 7.11 15.85 20.74
N VAL A 144 6.81 14.84 21.57
CA VAL A 144 7.22 14.78 22.98
C VAL A 144 7.98 13.50 23.33
N THR A 145 8.07 12.56 22.40
CA THR A 145 8.85 11.32 22.52
C THR A 145 9.81 11.23 21.33
N GLY A 146 10.70 10.24 21.31
CA GLY A 146 11.59 10.00 20.17
C GLY A 146 10.84 9.66 18.87
N PRO A 147 11.53 9.56 17.73
CA PRO A 147 10.90 9.25 16.45
C PRO A 147 10.35 7.81 16.40
N GLY A 148 10.82 6.92 17.28
CA GLY A 148 10.53 5.49 17.27
C GLY A 148 11.39 4.73 16.26
N GLY A 149 10.96 3.51 15.92
CA GLY A 149 11.69 2.61 15.03
C GLY A 149 10.89 1.34 14.75
N GLU A 150 11.59 0.27 14.33
CA GLU A 150 11.01 -1.06 14.05
C GLU A 150 9.84 -1.01 13.06
N ILE A 151 9.90 -0.12 12.09
CA ILE A 151 8.94 -0.06 10.99
C ILE A 151 9.38 -1.02 9.89
N GLY A 152 8.43 -1.78 9.37
CA GLY A 152 8.70 -2.73 8.29
C GLY A 152 7.46 -3.13 7.51
N ILE A 153 7.69 -4.00 6.52
CA ILE A 153 6.66 -4.67 5.75
C ILE A 153 6.54 -6.10 6.27
N HIS A 154 5.34 -6.55 6.60
CA HIS A 154 5.11 -7.86 7.20
C HIS A 154 3.75 -8.45 6.82
N GLY A 155 3.56 -9.74 7.07
CA GLY A 155 2.27 -10.40 6.92
C GLY A 155 1.29 -10.05 8.04
N THR A 156 0.27 -10.86 8.23
CA THR A 156 -0.82 -10.55 9.16
C THR A 156 -1.22 -11.74 10.02
N ASP A 157 -1.57 -11.48 11.26
CA ASP A 157 -2.38 -12.36 12.12
C ASP A 157 -3.84 -11.87 12.21
N LYS A 158 -4.21 -10.92 11.35
CA LYS A 158 -5.52 -10.26 11.31
C LYS A 158 -6.04 -10.14 9.87
N GLU A 159 -6.03 -11.25 9.14
CA GLU A 159 -6.42 -11.32 7.73
C GLU A 159 -7.73 -10.58 7.45
N ARG A 160 -8.75 -10.77 8.31
CA ARG A 160 -10.03 -10.09 8.17
C ARG A 160 -9.93 -8.56 8.18
N PHE A 161 -8.95 -7.99 8.88
CA PHE A 161 -8.75 -6.54 8.89
C PHE A 161 -8.12 -6.07 7.58
N ASN A 162 -7.12 -6.79 7.06
CA ASN A 162 -6.56 -6.53 5.75
C ASN A 162 -7.61 -6.64 4.65
N GLU A 163 -8.41 -7.70 4.63
CA GLU A 163 -9.52 -7.90 3.67
C GLU A 163 -10.54 -6.75 3.68
N LEU A 164 -10.87 -6.23 4.85
CA LEU A 164 -11.82 -5.13 5.02
C LEU A 164 -11.20 -3.74 4.89
N GLY A 165 -9.89 -3.64 4.64
CA GLY A 165 -9.18 -2.37 4.56
C GLY A 165 -9.13 -1.63 5.91
N ILE A 166 -9.13 -2.35 7.03
CA ILE A 166 -9.05 -1.76 8.37
C ILE A 166 -7.59 -1.63 8.77
N ASP A 167 -7.14 -0.41 9.08
CA ASP A 167 -5.80 -0.14 9.57
C ASP A 167 -5.66 -0.60 11.02
N TRP A 168 -4.64 -1.43 11.28
CA TRP A 168 -4.53 -2.09 12.58
C TRP A 168 -3.11 -2.08 13.17
N THR A 169 -2.09 -1.72 12.37
CA THR A 169 -0.70 -1.78 12.83
C THR A 169 -0.35 -0.60 13.75
N LEU A 170 0.86 -0.62 14.29
CA LEU A 170 1.40 0.49 15.07
C LEU A 170 2.32 1.40 14.24
N GLY A 171 2.30 1.22 12.89
CA GLY A 171 3.08 2.00 11.95
C GLY A 171 3.66 1.20 10.77
N CYS A 172 3.70 -0.12 10.87
CA CYS A 172 4.16 -1.00 9.79
C CYS A 172 3.16 -1.07 8.64
N VAL A 173 3.63 -1.57 7.51
CA VAL A 173 2.84 -1.94 6.33
C VAL A 173 2.54 -3.44 6.42
N SER A 174 1.26 -3.83 6.46
CA SER A 174 0.85 -5.23 6.55
C SER A 174 0.23 -5.70 5.24
N LEU A 175 0.71 -6.82 4.73
CA LEU A 175 0.19 -7.57 3.59
C LEU A 175 -0.56 -8.83 4.05
N MET A 176 -1.24 -9.52 3.14
CA MET A 176 -1.64 -10.91 3.34
C MET A 176 -0.38 -11.78 3.46
N ASN A 177 -0.48 -12.93 4.14
CA ASN A 177 0.69 -13.76 4.39
C ASN A 177 1.29 -14.32 3.09
N GLU A 178 0.47 -14.74 2.15
CA GLU A 178 0.90 -15.23 0.85
C GLU A 178 1.64 -14.14 0.05
N ASP A 179 1.12 -12.91 0.11
CA ASP A 179 1.69 -11.76 -0.60
C ASP A 179 3.07 -11.35 -0.04
N VAL A 180 3.20 -11.32 1.29
CA VAL A 180 4.49 -10.98 1.91
C VAL A 180 5.53 -12.08 1.71
N GLU A 181 5.12 -13.34 1.68
CA GLU A 181 5.99 -14.48 1.38
C GLU A 181 6.54 -14.36 -0.05
N GLU A 182 5.66 -14.11 -1.02
CA GLU A 182 6.07 -13.88 -2.41
C GLU A 182 7.02 -12.68 -2.52
N LEU A 183 6.65 -11.51 -1.96
CA LEU A 183 7.48 -10.31 -1.99
C LEU A 183 8.84 -10.54 -1.33
N TYR A 184 8.87 -11.28 -0.22
CA TYR A 184 10.09 -11.61 0.52
C TYR A 184 11.11 -12.37 -0.35
N GLU A 185 10.66 -13.29 -1.21
CA GLU A 185 11.54 -14.03 -2.10
C GLU A 185 12.08 -13.17 -3.26
N PHE A 186 11.30 -12.19 -3.72
CA PHE A 186 11.71 -11.33 -4.83
C PHE A 186 12.77 -10.31 -4.45
N VAL A 187 12.67 -9.68 -3.29
CA VAL A 187 13.43 -8.47 -3.00
C VAL A 187 14.62 -8.73 -2.07
N PRO A 188 15.84 -8.29 -2.41
CA PRO A 188 17.00 -8.36 -1.53
C PRO A 188 17.01 -7.22 -0.49
N ASP A 189 17.89 -7.34 0.50
CA ASP A 189 18.29 -6.20 1.33
C ASP A 189 18.83 -5.06 0.45
N GLY A 190 18.59 -3.82 0.85
CA GLY A 190 18.93 -2.63 0.07
C GLY A 190 17.83 -2.18 -0.91
N THR A 191 16.79 -3.00 -1.14
CA THR A 191 15.64 -2.62 -2.00
C THR A 191 15.02 -1.32 -1.52
N LEU A 192 14.78 -0.39 -2.46
CA LEU A 192 14.09 0.87 -2.18
C LEU A 192 12.61 0.67 -1.87
N VAL A 193 12.12 1.44 -0.90
CA VAL A 193 10.72 1.47 -0.49
C VAL A 193 10.26 2.92 -0.44
N LEU A 194 9.42 3.33 -1.38
CA LEU A 194 8.75 4.63 -1.35
C LEU A 194 7.36 4.45 -0.73
N ILE A 195 7.09 5.18 0.35
CA ILE A 195 5.78 5.23 1.01
C ILE A 195 5.18 6.61 0.80
N GLU A 196 4.02 6.66 0.17
CA GLU A 196 3.27 7.90 -0.12
C GLU A 196 1.77 7.75 0.18
N ASP A 197 1.05 8.86 0.24
CA ASP A 197 -0.41 8.91 0.40
C ASP A 197 -1.16 8.58 -0.89
#